data_cd810e298269f8f524d7419e3ef2ca28
#
_entry.id   cd810e298269f8f524d7419e3ef2ca28
#
_cell.length_a   1.000
_cell.length_b   1.000
_cell.length_c   1.000
_cell.angle_alpha   90.00
_cell.angle_beta   90.00
_cell.angle_gamma   90.00
#
_symmetry.space_group_name_H-M   'P 1'
#
loop_
_entity.id
_entity.type
_entity.pdbx_description
1 polymer ?
#
loop_
_entity_poly.entity_id
_entity_poly.type
_entity_poly.pdbx_seq_one_letter_code
_entity_poly.pdbx_strand_id
1 'polypeptide(L)'
;MASILSEDMLRGMDVKSYPVGSRIFSKGDKSDVAYLVVKGDVALITTNAEGKNVALGRFGAGKIFGELAMVDEQTRACHAVAVVETQCAIIDQDIMGARLAKIDPFMRYWVEFMSQRLIDLTTRADSGGAKP
;
A
#
# COMPACT_ATOMS: atom_id res chain seq x y z
N MET A 1 -15.07 -12.28 -13.98
CA MET A 1 -13.72 -11.99 -14.46
C MET A 1 -12.73 -12.82 -13.66
N ALA A 2 -11.80 -13.45 -14.35
CA ALA A 2 -10.77 -14.22 -13.67
C ALA A 2 -9.90 -13.27 -12.84
N SER A 3 -9.55 -13.70 -11.65
CA SER A 3 -8.66 -12.93 -10.80
C SER A 3 -7.26 -12.90 -11.44
N ILE A 4 -6.62 -11.73 -11.40
CA ILE A 4 -5.22 -11.62 -11.80
C ILE A 4 -4.30 -12.15 -10.70
N LEU A 5 -4.85 -12.42 -9.52
CA LEU A 5 -4.09 -12.92 -8.38
C LEU A 5 -4.00 -14.43 -8.43
N SER A 6 -2.80 -14.95 -8.31
CA SER A 6 -2.55 -16.40 -8.30
C SER A 6 -1.91 -16.79 -6.98
N GLU A 7 -1.91 -18.09 -6.70
CA GLU A 7 -1.24 -18.62 -5.51
C GLU A 7 0.25 -18.27 -5.52
N ASP A 8 0.86 -18.26 -6.71
CA ASP A 8 2.28 -17.92 -6.82
C ASP A 8 2.55 -16.47 -6.42
N MET A 9 1.64 -15.56 -6.78
CA MET A 9 1.78 -14.16 -6.38
C MET A 9 1.72 -13.99 -4.87
N LEU A 10 0.91 -14.79 -4.19
CA LEU A 10 0.68 -14.67 -2.76
C LEU A 10 1.59 -15.56 -1.92
N ARG A 11 2.44 -16.36 -2.55
CA ARG A 11 3.29 -17.31 -1.82
C ARG A 11 4.18 -16.58 -0.82
N GLY A 12 4.15 -17.05 0.42
CA GLY A 12 4.95 -16.48 1.48
C GLY A 12 4.32 -15.26 2.15
N MET A 13 3.21 -14.77 1.63
CA MET A 13 2.51 -13.63 2.23
C MET A 13 1.46 -14.11 3.21
N ASP A 14 1.34 -13.42 4.34
CA ASP A 14 0.23 -13.64 5.25
C ASP A 14 -1.01 -12.96 4.67
N VAL A 15 -2.13 -13.68 4.67
CA VAL A 15 -3.41 -13.12 4.25
C VAL A 15 -4.26 -12.95 5.48
N LYS A 16 -4.69 -11.71 5.75
CA LYS A 16 -5.53 -11.39 6.90
C LYS A 16 -6.90 -10.96 6.44
N SER A 17 -7.89 -11.32 7.26
CA SER A 17 -9.29 -10.94 7.04
C SER A 17 -9.64 -9.77 7.93
N TYR A 18 -10.40 -8.83 7.37
CA TYR A 18 -10.83 -7.63 8.09
C TYR A 18 -12.34 -7.52 7.97
N PRO A 19 -13.07 -7.48 9.12
CA PRO A 19 -14.51 -7.29 9.07
C PRO A 19 -14.87 -5.92 8.50
N VAL A 20 -16.11 -5.80 8.02
CA VAL A 20 -16.61 -4.51 7.54
C VAL A 20 -16.47 -3.45 8.64
N GLY A 21 -15.95 -2.29 8.25
CA GLY A 21 -15.79 -1.15 9.17
C GLY A 21 -14.53 -1.17 10.01
N SER A 22 -13.73 -2.25 9.96
CA SER A 22 -12.50 -2.31 10.76
C SER A 22 -11.37 -1.54 10.08
N ARG A 23 -10.47 -1.04 10.91
CA ARG A 23 -9.27 -0.36 10.41
C ARG A 23 -8.18 -1.36 10.11
N ILE A 24 -7.59 -1.25 8.93
CA ILE A 24 -6.42 -2.03 8.57
C ILE A 24 -5.18 -1.36 9.15
N PHE A 25 -5.15 -0.03 9.09
CA PHE A 25 -4.17 0.76 9.83
C PHE A 25 -4.76 2.14 10.13
N SER A 26 -4.13 2.85 11.05
CA SER A 26 -4.56 4.19 11.48
C SER A 26 -3.51 5.23 11.12
N LYS A 27 -3.99 6.44 10.89
CA LYS A 27 -3.11 7.60 10.69
C LYS A 27 -2.14 7.70 11.87
N GLY A 28 -0.88 7.92 11.57
CA GLY A 28 0.16 8.03 12.58
C GLY A 28 0.87 6.73 12.90
N ASP A 29 0.33 5.59 12.49
CA ASP A 29 1.01 4.31 12.71
C ASP A 29 2.31 4.29 11.93
N LYS A 30 3.35 3.74 12.54
CA LYS A 30 4.58 3.43 11.84
C LYS A 30 4.44 2.06 11.20
N SER A 31 4.84 1.95 9.96
CA SER A 31 4.74 0.67 9.26
C SER A 31 5.73 0.63 8.10
N ASP A 32 6.20 -0.57 7.82
CA ASP A 32 7.07 -0.86 6.70
C ASP A 32 6.47 -1.91 5.77
N VAL A 33 5.17 -2.11 5.84
CA VAL A 33 4.48 -3.09 5.01
C VAL A 33 3.49 -2.42 4.06
N ALA A 34 3.23 -3.09 2.94
CA ALA A 34 2.17 -2.73 2.01
C ALA A 34 1.11 -3.81 2.03
N TYR A 35 0.00 -3.56 1.38
CA TYR A 35 -1.13 -4.48 1.36
C TYR A 35 -1.61 -4.68 -0.07
N LEU A 36 -1.88 -5.93 -0.41
CA LEU A 36 -2.51 -6.31 -1.67
C LEU A 36 -3.91 -6.78 -1.37
N VAL A 37 -4.91 -6.12 -1.92
CA VAL A 37 -6.31 -6.53 -1.69
C VAL A 37 -6.57 -7.81 -2.48
N VAL A 38 -6.83 -8.89 -1.77
CA VAL A 38 -7.17 -10.17 -2.38
C VAL A 38 -8.65 -10.23 -2.70
N LYS A 39 -9.46 -9.75 -1.76
CA LYS A 39 -10.92 -9.75 -1.89
C LYS A 39 -11.48 -8.61 -1.05
N GLY A 40 -12.45 -7.89 -1.57
CA GLY A 40 -13.11 -6.83 -0.83
C GLY A 40 -12.81 -5.45 -1.34
N ASP A 41 -12.84 -4.46 -0.45
CA ASP A 41 -12.70 -3.06 -0.84
C ASP A 41 -12.22 -2.27 0.38
N VAL A 42 -11.23 -1.41 0.16
CA VAL A 42 -10.60 -0.60 1.20
C VAL A 42 -10.72 0.86 0.83
N ALA A 43 -11.09 1.70 1.80
CA ALA A 43 -11.08 3.15 1.63
C ALA A 43 -9.92 3.74 2.44
N LEU A 44 -9.16 4.62 1.81
CA LEU A 44 -8.19 5.45 2.53
C LEU A 44 -8.90 6.74 2.90
N ILE A 45 -8.87 7.07 4.19
CA ILE A 45 -9.65 8.15 4.76
C ILE A 45 -8.77 9.09 5.56
N THR A 46 -8.92 10.38 5.32
CA THR A 46 -8.26 11.41 6.14
C THR A 46 -9.32 12.37 6.69
N THR A 47 -8.91 13.17 7.66
CA THR A 47 -9.78 14.21 8.20
C THR A 47 -9.33 15.56 7.62
N ASN A 48 -10.27 16.29 7.05
CA ASN A 48 -9.95 17.59 6.47
C ASN A 48 -9.87 18.68 7.56
N ALA A 49 -9.59 19.92 7.14
CA ALA A 49 -9.43 21.04 8.06
C ALA A 49 -10.70 21.35 8.86
N GLU A 50 -11.86 20.92 8.37
CA GLU A 50 -13.15 21.11 9.03
C GLU A 50 -13.52 19.97 9.95
N GLY A 51 -12.64 19.00 10.12
CA GLY A 51 -12.88 17.85 10.98
C GLY A 51 -13.71 16.75 10.35
N LYS A 52 -13.99 16.83 9.06
CA LYS A 52 -14.78 15.81 8.36
C LYS A 52 -13.89 14.77 7.73
N ASN A 53 -14.37 13.52 7.74
CA ASN A 53 -13.69 12.43 7.09
C ASN A 53 -13.87 12.52 5.58
N VAL A 54 -12.76 12.40 4.85
CA VAL A 54 -12.74 12.48 3.40
C VAL A 54 -12.04 11.26 2.85
N ALA A 55 -12.66 10.57 1.90
CA ALA A 55 -12.04 9.43 1.23
C ALA A 55 -11.02 9.94 0.21
N LEU A 56 -9.78 9.46 0.35
CA LEU A 56 -8.70 9.78 -0.59
C LEU A 56 -8.66 8.82 -1.76
N GLY A 57 -9.20 7.61 -1.59
CA GLY A 57 -9.22 6.62 -2.65
C GLY A 57 -9.87 5.33 -2.20
N ARG A 58 -10.20 4.49 -3.17
CA ARG A 58 -10.79 3.18 -2.96
C ARG A 58 -9.91 2.14 -3.66
N PHE A 59 -9.72 1.00 -3.01
CA PHE A 59 -8.82 -0.04 -3.48
C PHE A 59 -9.55 -1.38 -3.42
N GLY A 60 -9.95 -1.86 -4.58
CA GLY A 60 -10.60 -3.17 -4.71
C GLY A 60 -9.59 -4.28 -4.95
N ALA A 61 -10.08 -5.48 -5.23
CA ALA A 61 -9.23 -6.65 -5.46
C ALA A 61 -8.19 -6.38 -6.54
N GLY A 62 -6.96 -6.81 -6.29
CA GLY A 62 -5.83 -6.61 -7.18
C GLY A 62 -5.08 -5.30 -6.99
N LYS A 63 -5.58 -4.41 -6.16
CA LYS A 63 -4.93 -3.13 -5.90
C LYS A 63 -4.00 -3.22 -4.69
N ILE A 64 -2.95 -2.40 -4.73
CA ILE A 64 -1.96 -2.32 -3.65
C ILE A 64 -2.07 -0.94 -3.02
N PHE A 65 -2.03 -0.90 -1.70
CA PHE A 65 -2.01 0.36 -0.96
C PHE A 65 -1.00 0.30 0.18
N GLY A 66 -0.59 1.46 0.67
CA GLY A 66 0.39 1.56 1.73
C GLY A 66 1.82 1.30 1.26
N GLU A 67 2.06 1.30 -0.04
CA GLU A 67 3.34 0.94 -0.64
C GLU A 67 4.46 1.92 -0.32
N LEU A 68 4.14 3.18 -0.06
CA LEU A 68 5.17 4.17 0.25
C LEU A 68 5.91 3.87 1.54
N ALA A 69 5.26 3.20 2.49
CA ALA A 69 5.89 2.80 3.73
C ALA A 69 7.03 1.81 3.52
N MET A 70 6.98 1.06 2.43
CA MET A 70 8.02 0.08 2.11
C MET A 70 9.31 0.72 1.62
N VAL A 71 9.19 1.88 0.98
CA VAL A 71 10.35 2.53 0.38
C VAL A 71 10.86 3.70 1.22
N ASP A 72 10.04 4.24 2.09
CA ASP A 72 10.39 5.46 2.84
C ASP A 72 10.06 5.36 4.34
N GLU A 73 9.60 4.24 4.82
CA GLU A 73 9.31 3.98 6.23
C GLU A 73 8.58 5.11 6.95
N GLN A 74 7.67 5.76 6.27
CA GLN A 74 6.92 6.88 6.83
C GLN A 74 5.79 6.39 7.71
N THR A 75 5.34 7.27 8.62
CA THR A 75 4.11 7.03 9.33
C THR A 75 2.93 7.11 8.35
N ARG A 76 1.87 6.41 8.69
CA ARG A 76 0.67 6.41 7.85
C ARG A 76 0.05 7.80 7.84
N ALA A 77 -0.22 8.33 6.66
CA ALA A 77 -0.79 9.66 6.48
C ALA A 77 -2.31 9.66 6.63
N CYS A 78 -2.93 8.49 6.63
CA CYS A 78 -4.38 8.36 6.67
C CYS A 78 -4.77 7.04 7.30
N HIS A 79 -6.08 6.84 7.51
CA HIS A 79 -6.64 5.56 7.95
C HIS A 79 -6.96 4.71 6.73
N ALA A 80 -6.83 3.39 6.88
CA ALA A 80 -7.33 2.44 5.89
C ALA A 80 -8.43 1.62 6.54
N VAL A 81 -9.60 1.62 5.92
CA VAL A 81 -10.81 1.02 6.48
C VAL A 81 -11.40 0.02 5.50
N ALA A 82 -11.77 -1.16 6.00
CA ALA A 82 -12.46 -2.16 5.18
C ALA A 82 -13.91 -1.71 4.99
N VAL A 83 -14.29 -1.42 3.76
CA VAL A 83 -15.63 -0.95 3.42
C VAL A 83 -16.62 -2.11 3.41
N VAL A 84 -16.13 -3.28 3.06
CA VAL A 84 -16.84 -4.56 3.14
C VAL A 84 -15.90 -5.55 3.80
N GLU A 85 -16.35 -6.75 4.04
CA GLU A 85 -15.43 -7.79 4.52
C GLU A 85 -14.31 -7.95 3.50
N THR A 86 -13.07 -7.86 3.94
CA THR A 86 -11.92 -7.72 3.06
C THR A 86 -10.81 -8.66 3.50
N GLN A 87 -10.08 -9.18 2.51
CA GLN A 87 -8.87 -9.96 2.75
C GLN A 87 -7.71 -9.27 2.06
N CYS A 88 -6.63 -9.08 2.80
CA CYS A 88 -5.42 -8.45 2.27
C CYS A 88 -4.22 -9.35 2.51
N ALA A 89 -3.36 -9.46 1.50
CA ALA A 89 -2.06 -10.08 1.64
C ALA A 89 -1.07 -9.03 2.13
N ILE A 90 -0.27 -9.38 3.12
CA ILE A 90 0.72 -8.48 3.72
C ILE A 90 2.02 -8.60 2.97
N ILE A 91 2.54 -7.49 2.47
CA ILE A 91 3.79 -7.43 1.74
C ILE A 91 4.82 -6.76 2.66
N ASP A 92 5.80 -7.52 3.12
CA ASP A 92 6.86 -6.98 3.96
C ASP A 92 8.19 -6.91 3.20
N GLN A 93 9.20 -6.34 3.84
CA GLN A 93 10.51 -6.14 3.22
C GLN A 93 11.20 -7.47 2.90
N ASP A 94 11.02 -8.48 3.74
CA ASP A 94 11.63 -9.77 3.51
C ASP A 94 11.07 -10.44 2.26
N ILE A 95 9.76 -10.36 2.08
CA ILE A 95 9.10 -10.93 0.90
C ILE A 95 9.57 -10.22 -0.36
N MET A 96 9.59 -8.88 -0.32
CA MET A 96 10.04 -8.10 -1.48
C MET A 96 11.49 -8.38 -1.82
N GLY A 97 12.36 -8.39 -0.80
CA GLY A 97 13.78 -8.67 -1.02
C GLY A 97 14.02 -10.05 -1.61
N ALA A 98 13.34 -11.07 -1.07
CA ALA A 98 13.48 -12.43 -1.55
C ALA A 98 13.03 -12.57 -3.01
N ARG A 99 11.95 -11.90 -3.36
CA ARG A 99 11.43 -11.97 -4.73
C ARG A 99 12.28 -11.18 -5.71
N LEU A 100 12.74 -10.00 -5.31
CA LEU A 100 13.62 -9.19 -6.16
C LEU A 100 14.94 -9.91 -6.44
N ALA A 101 15.43 -10.68 -5.46
CA ALA A 101 16.68 -11.42 -5.63
C ALA A 101 16.58 -12.50 -6.69
N LYS A 102 15.37 -12.95 -7.02
CA LYS A 102 15.16 -14.04 -7.99
C LYS A 102 14.91 -13.54 -9.41
N ILE A 103 14.75 -12.24 -9.61
CA ILE A 103 14.50 -11.73 -10.95
C ILE A 103 15.80 -11.35 -11.62
N ASP A 104 15.75 -11.20 -12.93
CA ASP A 104 16.87 -10.75 -13.73
C ASP A 104 17.51 -9.48 -13.14
N PRO A 105 18.85 -9.39 -13.07
CA PRO A 105 19.50 -8.23 -12.47
C PRO A 105 19.12 -6.89 -13.11
N PHE A 106 18.92 -6.86 -14.41
CA PHE A 106 18.51 -5.63 -15.07
C PHE A 106 17.08 -5.22 -14.65
N MET A 107 16.17 -6.19 -14.61
CA MET A 107 14.81 -5.92 -14.19
C MET A 107 14.75 -5.46 -12.74
N ARG A 108 15.58 -6.06 -11.88
CA ARG A 108 15.67 -5.62 -10.50
C ARG A 108 16.16 -4.17 -10.42
N TYR A 109 17.19 -3.84 -11.18
CA TYR A 109 17.70 -2.48 -11.21
C TYR A 109 16.62 -1.50 -11.69
N TRP A 110 15.86 -1.87 -12.73
CA TRP A 110 14.81 -1.02 -13.26
C TRP A 110 13.71 -0.79 -12.22
N VAL A 111 13.27 -1.85 -11.53
CA VAL A 111 12.25 -1.73 -10.48
C VAL A 111 12.73 -0.79 -9.38
N GLU A 112 13.97 -0.95 -8.94
CA GLU A 112 14.54 -0.08 -7.91
C GLU A 112 14.64 1.37 -8.39
N PHE A 113 15.01 1.58 -9.64
CA PHE A 113 15.08 2.90 -10.23
C PHE A 113 13.70 3.56 -10.27
N MET A 114 12.69 2.81 -10.71
CA MET A 114 11.32 3.33 -10.75
C MET A 114 10.79 3.65 -9.35
N SER A 115 11.12 2.82 -8.37
CA SER A 115 10.74 3.08 -6.97
C SER A 115 11.35 4.38 -6.48
N GLN A 116 12.63 4.61 -6.78
CA GLN A 116 13.30 5.84 -6.37
C GLN A 116 12.67 7.06 -7.04
N ARG A 117 12.29 6.94 -8.32
CA ARG A 117 11.62 8.03 -9.00
C ARG A 117 10.28 8.36 -8.36
N LEU A 118 9.53 7.36 -7.92
CA LEU A 118 8.27 7.60 -7.22
C LEU A 118 8.49 8.35 -5.93
N ILE A 119 9.50 7.97 -5.16
CA ILE A 119 9.86 8.69 -3.92
C ILE A 119 10.19 10.14 -4.24
N ASP A 120 11.06 10.37 -5.22
CA ASP A 120 11.50 11.70 -5.59
C ASP A 120 10.34 12.57 -6.04
N LEU A 121 9.43 12.02 -6.84
CA LEU A 121 8.26 12.76 -7.30
C LEU A 121 7.31 13.10 -6.15
N THR A 122 7.11 12.15 -5.23
CA THR A 122 6.26 12.36 -4.07
C THR A 122 6.83 13.45 -3.16
N THR A 123 8.13 13.38 -2.88
CA THR A 123 8.81 14.38 -2.06
C THR A 123 8.75 15.75 -2.71
N ARG A 124 8.99 15.80 -4.02
CA ARG A 124 8.93 17.07 -4.75
C ARG A 124 7.53 17.67 -4.76
N ALA A 125 6.51 16.82 -4.93
CA ALA A 125 5.12 17.28 -4.90
C ALA A 125 4.77 17.85 -3.54
N ASP A 126 5.20 17.19 -2.45
CA ASP A 126 4.96 17.69 -1.10
C ASP A 126 5.67 19.02 -0.88
N SER A 127 6.92 19.14 -1.32
CA SER A 127 7.67 20.39 -1.22
C SER A 127 7.01 21.49 -2.04
N GLY A 128 6.59 21.17 -3.26
CA GLY A 128 5.91 22.11 -4.12
C GLY A 128 4.57 22.55 -3.56
N GLY A 129 3.84 21.62 -2.97
CA GLY A 129 2.56 21.92 -2.35
C GLY A 129 2.69 22.77 -1.09
N ALA A 130 3.80 22.66 -0.39
CA ALA A 130 4.07 23.45 0.80
C ALA A 130 4.51 24.88 0.49
N LYS A 131 4.90 25.13 -0.73
CA LYS A 131 5.39 26.46 -1.15
C LYS A 131 4.32 27.13 -1.97
N PRO A 132 3.83 28.24 -1.51
CA PRO A 132 2.88 29.02 -2.31
C PRO A 132 3.52 29.55 -3.57
#